data_755596896c8c68cff8dd716679f59db8
#
_entry.id   755596896c8c68cff8dd716679f59db8
#
_cell.length_a   1.000
_cell.length_b   1.000
_cell.length_c   1.000
_cell.angle_alpha   90.00
_cell.angle_beta   90.00
_cell.angle_gamma   90.00
#
_symmetry.space_group_name_H-M   'P 1'
#
loop_
_entity.id
_entity.type
_entity.pdbx_description
1 polymer ?
#
loop_
_entity_poly.entity_id
_entity_poly.type
_entity_poly.pdbx_seq_one_letter_code
_entity_poly.pdbx_strand_id
1 'polypeptide(L)'
;VAVLLGMTLIPALLVLLVGSGLIRNSVDRWFNAPMDDVLSSANAIAGDYYVERQRLVAAQAGQLARALAALDVSTSSAASVRAIVEPDVLQARVSLVEVYRAEGAGPSTAPVLLPIVGVGGATMPSAADVGSADRLAARAAVGEMTEPVVERLADGGDLIRSAVPIRASPGGPLQGVVIASEYVTGQFAARARRMTQAYEDYQ
;
A
#
# COMPACT_ATOMS: atom_id res chain seq x y z
N VAL A 1 -6.98 -31.62 -66.73
CA VAL A 1 -7.75 -31.27 -65.53
C VAL A 1 -6.80 -30.95 -64.38
N ALA A 2 -5.80 -31.81 -64.03
CA ALA A 2 -4.87 -31.59 -62.92
C ALA A 2 -4.03 -30.31 -63.05
N VAL A 3 -3.56 -29.98 -64.27
CA VAL A 3 -2.76 -28.76 -64.53
C VAL A 3 -3.58 -27.49 -64.35
N LEU A 4 -4.83 -27.47 -64.81
CA LEU A 4 -5.76 -26.33 -64.64
C LEU A 4 -6.13 -26.12 -63.15
N LEU A 5 -6.35 -27.18 -62.41
CA LEU A 5 -6.61 -27.15 -60.98
C LEU A 5 -5.40 -26.59 -60.17
N GLY A 6 -4.17 -27.04 -60.54
CA GLY A 6 -2.96 -26.51 -59.92
C GLY A 6 -2.73 -25.03 -60.22
N MET A 7 -3.05 -24.56 -61.41
CA MET A 7 -2.86 -23.19 -61.83
C MET A 7 -3.80 -22.20 -61.13
N THR A 8 -4.96 -22.68 -60.65
CA THR A 8 -5.91 -21.86 -59.89
C THR A 8 -5.72 -22.01 -58.35
N LEU A 9 -5.35 -23.19 -57.88
CA LEU A 9 -5.25 -23.50 -56.45
C LEU A 9 -3.98 -22.88 -55.83
N ILE A 10 -2.85 -22.89 -56.56
CA ILE A 10 -1.59 -22.33 -56.07
C ILE A 10 -1.68 -20.82 -55.81
N PRO A 11 -2.15 -19.99 -56.73
CA PRO A 11 -2.31 -18.58 -56.47
C PRO A 11 -3.32 -18.26 -55.35
N ALA A 12 -4.44 -19.01 -55.30
CA ALA A 12 -5.43 -18.85 -54.24
C ALA A 12 -4.85 -19.17 -52.87
N LEU A 13 -4.07 -20.25 -52.74
CA LEU A 13 -3.40 -20.62 -51.49
C LEU A 13 -2.34 -19.56 -51.08
N LEU A 14 -1.59 -19.03 -52.04
CA LEU A 14 -0.60 -17.98 -51.84
C LEU A 14 -1.23 -16.69 -51.34
N VAL A 15 -2.35 -16.26 -51.95
CA VAL A 15 -3.10 -15.09 -51.50
C VAL A 15 -3.66 -15.29 -50.10
N LEU A 16 -4.13 -16.50 -49.77
CA LEU A 16 -4.67 -16.81 -48.45
C LEU A 16 -3.58 -16.80 -47.36
N LEU A 17 -2.39 -17.35 -47.66
CA LEU A 17 -1.23 -17.36 -46.76
C LEU A 17 -0.69 -15.93 -46.53
N VAL A 18 -0.48 -15.18 -47.60
CA VAL A 18 0.03 -13.81 -47.53
C VAL A 18 -1.02 -12.90 -46.88
N GLY A 19 -2.29 -13.03 -47.24
CA GLY A 19 -3.38 -12.26 -46.67
C GLY A 19 -3.56 -12.53 -45.17
N SER A 20 -3.53 -13.79 -44.76
CA SER A 20 -3.61 -14.14 -43.33
C SER A 20 -2.41 -13.62 -42.53
N GLY A 21 -1.21 -13.66 -43.09
CA GLY A 21 0.00 -13.12 -42.48
C GLY A 21 -0.05 -11.59 -42.34
N LEU A 22 -0.53 -10.90 -43.37
CA LEU A 22 -0.72 -9.44 -43.32
C LEU A 22 -1.79 -9.01 -42.27
N ILE A 23 -2.89 -9.74 -42.21
CA ILE A 23 -3.95 -9.45 -41.22
C ILE A 23 -3.43 -9.66 -39.81
N ARG A 24 -2.77 -10.80 -39.53
CA ARG A 24 -2.18 -11.08 -38.21
C ARG A 24 -1.17 -9.99 -37.81
N ASN A 25 -0.24 -9.67 -38.68
CA ASN A 25 0.78 -8.65 -38.42
C ASN A 25 0.20 -7.24 -38.28
N SER A 26 -0.92 -6.94 -38.97
CA SER A 26 -1.64 -5.68 -38.80
C SER A 26 -2.40 -5.61 -37.49
N VAL A 27 -3.08 -6.70 -37.10
CA VAL A 27 -3.78 -6.78 -35.81
C VAL A 27 -2.77 -6.64 -34.66
N ASP A 28 -1.64 -7.35 -34.71
CA ASP A 28 -0.62 -7.28 -33.68
C ASP A 28 -0.01 -5.86 -33.54
N ARG A 29 0.25 -5.18 -34.65
CA ARG A 29 0.79 -3.82 -34.63
C ARG A 29 -0.21 -2.75 -34.24
N TRP A 30 -1.46 -2.88 -34.63
CA TRP A 30 -2.44 -1.81 -34.46
C TRP A 30 -3.27 -1.94 -33.19
N PHE A 31 -3.43 -3.14 -32.66
CA PHE A 31 -4.26 -3.40 -31.50
C PHE A 31 -3.49 -3.89 -30.27
N ASN A 32 -2.55 -4.82 -30.43
CA ASN A 32 -1.88 -5.41 -29.28
C ASN A 32 -0.76 -4.52 -28.72
N ALA A 33 0.11 -3.95 -29.55
CA ALA A 33 1.21 -3.11 -29.06
C ALA A 33 0.75 -1.84 -28.32
N PRO A 34 -0.25 -1.05 -28.82
CA PRO A 34 -0.76 0.09 -28.04
C PRO A 34 -1.48 -0.30 -26.77
N MET A 35 -2.15 -1.47 -26.75
CA MET A 35 -2.84 -1.95 -25.56
C MET A 35 -1.86 -2.37 -24.47
N ASP A 36 -0.76 -3.02 -24.84
CA ASP A 36 0.32 -3.40 -23.94
C ASP A 36 0.94 -2.17 -23.25
N ASP A 37 1.27 -1.13 -24.01
CA ASP A 37 1.78 0.13 -23.49
C ASP A 37 0.80 0.80 -22.51
N VAL A 38 -0.50 0.77 -22.81
CA VAL A 38 -1.53 1.36 -21.94
C VAL A 38 -1.68 0.57 -20.64
N LEU A 39 -1.75 -0.76 -20.72
CA LEU A 39 -1.87 -1.63 -19.55
C LEU A 39 -0.62 -1.56 -18.67
N SER A 40 0.56 -1.61 -19.28
CA SER A 40 1.84 -1.47 -18.58
C SER A 40 1.93 -0.12 -17.86
N SER A 41 1.61 0.97 -18.55
CA SER A 41 1.61 2.32 -17.96
C SER A 41 0.59 2.46 -16.83
N ALA A 42 -0.60 1.91 -16.99
CA ALA A 42 -1.62 1.95 -15.95
C ALA A 42 -1.22 1.14 -14.71
N ASN A 43 -0.59 -0.03 -14.91
CA ASN A 43 -0.07 -0.84 -13.80
C ASN A 43 1.08 -0.14 -13.08
N ALA A 44 2.01 0.48 -13.82
CA ALA A 44 3.10 1.26 -13.25
C ALA A 44 2.57 2.44 -12.39
N ILE A 45 1.59 3.20 -12.90
CA ILE A 45 0.96 4.31 -12.16
C ILE A 45 0.31 3.81 -10.86
N ALA A 46 -0.37 2.66 -10.90
CA ALA A 46 -0.97 2.08 -9.70
C ALA A 46 0.10 1.67 -8.68
N GLY A 47 1.19 1.03 -9.13
CA GLY A 47 2.33 0.67 -8.28
C GLY A 47 3.01 1.89 -7.66
N ASP A 48 3.31 2.91 -8.47
CA ASP A 48 3.94 4.16 -8.03
C ASP A 48 3.09 4.88 -6.98
N TYR A 49 1.76 4.88 -7.15
CA TYR A 49 0.83 5.43 -6.16
C TYR A 49 1.00 4.77 -4.79
N TYR A 50 1.03 3.42 -4.71
CA TYR A 50 1.19 2.72 -3.44
C TYR A 50 2.58 2.98 -2.82
N VAL A 51 3.64 2.98 -3.63
CA VAL A 51 5.00 3.28 -3.17
C VAL A 51 5.08 4.69 -2.58
N GLU A 52 4.49 5.68 -3.27
CA GLU A 52 4.48 7.06 -2.78
C GLU A 52 3.66 7.21 -1.49
N ARG A 53 2.49 6.55 -1.41
CA ARG A 53 1.69 6.55 -0.17
C ARG A 53 2.42 5.90 1.00
N GLN A 54 3.11 4.80 0.78
CA GLN A 54 3.95 4.15 1.79
C GLN A 54 5.03 5.11 2.31
N ARG A 55 5.71 5.84 1.41
CA ARG A 55 6.73 6.84 1.78
C ARG A 55 6.14 7.98 2.62
N LEU A 56 4.99 8.52 2.20
CA LEU A 56 4.32 9.60 2.92
C LEU A 56 3.89 9.17 4.32
N VAL A 57 3.28 7.99 4.45
CA VAL A 57 2.86 7.44 5.75
C VAL A 57 4.07 7.19 6.66
N ALA A 58 5.17 6.65 6.14
CA ALA A 58 6.39 6.44 6.90
C ALA A 58 7.01 7.76 7.37
N ALA A 59 7.05 8.78 6.50
CA ALA A 59 7.55 10.11 6.85
C ALA A 59 6.71 10.74 7.96
N GLN A 60 5.37 10.63 7.86
CA GLN A 60 4.44 11.15 8.85
C GLN A 60 4.56 10.42 10.19
N ALA A 61 4.65 9.09 10.18
CA ALA A 61 4.89 8.29 11.38
C ALA A 61 6.21 8.73 12.08
N GLY A 62 7.26 8.96 11.30
CA GLY A 62 8.54 9.46 11.82
C GLY A 62 8.45 10.87 12.40
N GLN A 63 7.64 11.77 11.84
CA GLN A 63 7.40 13.11 12.40
C GLN A 63 6.64 13.01 13.72
N LEU A 64 5.57 12.23 13.75
CA LEU A 64 4.78 12.00 14.96
C LEU A 64 5.62 11.35 16.07
N ALA A 65 6.48 10.36 15.74
CA ALA A 65 7.36 9.75 16.71
C ALA A 65 8.29 10.76 17.38
N ARG A 66 8.87 11.69 16.63
CA ARG A 66 9.72 12.77 17.18
C ARG A 66 8.94 13.75 18.06
N ALA A 67 7.75 14.15 17.63
CA ALA A 67 6.90 15.05 18.42
C ALA A 67 6.47 14.39 19.74
N LEU A 68 6.10 13.11 19.69
CA LEU A 68 5.71 12.33 20.86
C LEU A 68 6.89 12.03 21.78
N ALA A 69 8.08 11.81 21.23
CA ALA A 69 9.30 11.64 22.03
C ALA A 69 9.63 12.89 22.86
N ALA A 70 9.43 14.09 22.29
CA ALA A 70 9.63 15.35 23.01
C ALA A 70 8.61 15.57 24.16
N LEU A 71 7.40 14.98 24.02
CA LEU A 71 6.37 15.02 25.07
C LEU A 71 6.66 14.02 26.21
N ASP A 72 7.45 12.99 25.99
CA ASP A 72 7.63 11.80 26.83
C ASP A 72 6.32 11.00 27.04
N VAL A 73 5.99 10.18 26.04
CA VAL A 73 4.77 9.37 26.05
C VAL A 73 4.67 8.42 27.23
N SER A 74 5.81 8.03 27.83
CA SER A 74 5.81 7.11 28.97
C SER A 74 5.09 7.67 30.21
N THR A 75 5.12 8.98 30.39
CA THR A 75 4.53 9.69 31.55
C THR A 75 3.32 10.56 31.20
N SER A 76 3.11 10.82 29.91
CA SER A 76 2.08 11.77 29.44
C SER A 76 0.66 11.22 29.51
N SER A 77 -0.31 12.12 29.67
CA SER A 77 -1.73 11.76 29.62
C SER A 77 -2.19 11.44 28.17
N ALA A 78 -3.23 10.61 28.03
CA ALA A 78 -3.85 10.35 26.74
C ALA A 78 -4.35 11.63 26.04
N ALA A 79 -4.84 12.61 26.81
CA ALA A 79 -5.28 13.90 26.28
C ALA A 79 -4.13 14.70 25.64
N SER A 80 -2.96 14.73 26.29
CA SER A 80 -1.76 15.41 25.76
C SER A 80 -1.25 14.73 24.49
N VAL A 81 -1.24 13.39 24.46
CA VAL A 81 -0.87 12.61 23.27
C VAL A 81 -1.85 12.87 22.13
N ARG A 82 -3.17 12.85 22.41
CA ARG A 82 -4.21 13.14 21.42
C ARG A 82 -4.04 14.52 20.81
N ALA A 83 -3.75 15.55 21.62
CA ALA A 83 -3.55 16.92 21.13
C ALA A 83 -2.42 17.05 20.10
N ILE A 84 -1.41 16.16 20.14
CA ILE A 84 -0.33 16.12 19.15
C ILE A 84 -0.75 15.41 17.87
N VAL A 85 -1.49 14.30 17.96
CA VAL A 85 -1.77 13.46 16.78
C VAL A 85 -3.05 13.85 16.03
N GLU A 86 -4.03 14.42 16.72
CA GLU A 86 -5.34 14.80 16.16
C GLU A 86 -5.25 15.81 15.00
N PRO A 87 -4.39 16.85 15.03
CA PRO A 87 -4.26 17.78 13.92
C PRO A 87 -3.88 17.12 12.59
N ASP A 88 -3.04 16.09 12.60
CA ASP A 88 -2.62 15.41 11.38
C ASP A 88 -3.76 14.59 10.75
N VAL A 89 -4.63 14.02 11.58
CA VAL A 89 -5.84 13.32 11.13
C VAL A 89 -6.90 14.31 10.62
N LEU A 90 -7.12 15.42 11.34
CA LEU A 90 -8.08 16.45 10.93
C LEU A 90 -7.68 17.15 9.63
N GLN A 91 -6.37 17.30 9.39
CA GLN A 91 -5.82 17.86 8.15
C GLN A 91 -5.69 16.82 7.03
N ALA A 92 -6.19 15.60 7.24
CA ALA A 92 -6.14 14.49 6.30
C ALA A 92 -4.71 14.18 5.78
N ARG A 93 -3.70 14.38 6.63
CA ARG A 93 -2.32 13.96 6.33
C ARG A 93 -2.15 12.46 6.48
N VAL A 94 -2.92 11.87 7.41
CA VAL A 94 -3.08 10.44 7.63
C VAL A 94 -4.55 10.16 7.96
N SER A 95 -4.98 8.93 7.70
CA SER A 95 -6.37 8.52 7.94
C SER A 95 -6.60 8.01 9.36
N LEU A 96 -5.58 7.44 10.00
CA LEU A 96 -5.65 6.90 11.36
C LEU A 96 -4.28 7.02 12.03
N VAL A 97 -4.27 7.41 13.30
CA VAL A 97 -3.08 7.35 14.17
C VAL A 97 -3.41 6.56 15.42
N GLU A 98 -2.56 5.60 15.75
CA GLU A 98 -2.63 4.79 16.97
C GLU A 98 -1.33 4.95 17.73
N VAL A 99 -1.41 5.19 19.04
CA VAL A 99 -0.24 5.36 19.91
C VAL A 99 -0.29 4.36 21.05
N TYR A 100 0.80 3.64 21.20
CA TYR A 100 1.03 2.64 22.24
C TYR A 100 2.09 3.13 23.18
N ARG A 101 1.86 2.98 24.50
CA ARG A 101 2.85 3.20 25.55
C ARG A 101 3.60 1.92 25.84
N ALA A 102 4.91 2.01 26.03
CA ALA A 102 5.72 0.89 26.49
C ALA A 102 5.78 0.88 28.02
N GLU A 103 5.39 -0.23 28.62
CA GLU A 103 5.51 -0.46 30.06
C GLU A 103 6.46 -1.63 30.33
N GLY A 104 7.21 -1.56 31.43
CA GLY A 104 8.10 -2.64 31.86
C GLY A 104 9.30 -2.89 30.95
N ALA A 105 9.69 -1.92 30.10
CA ALA A 105 10.85 -2.03 29.25
C ALA A 105 12.14 -2.13 30.08
N GLY A 106 12.66 -3.33 30.21
CA GLY A 106 13.96 -3.61 30.84
C GLY A 106 14.92 -4.21 29.82
N PRO A 107 16.25 -4.27 30.13
CA PRO A 107 17.26 -4.78 29.20
C PRO A 107 17.07 -6.26 28.81
N SER A 108 16.24 -7.00 29.52
CA SER A 108 15.99 -8.44 29.27
C SER A 108 14.48 -8.77 29.16
N THR A 109 13.59 -7.80 29.23
CA THR A 109 12.14 -8.02 29.22
C THR A 109 11.52 -7.33 28.00
N ALA A 110 10.80 -8.08 27.18
CA ALA A 110 10.02 -7.50 26.09
C ALA A 110 9.01 -6.48 26.67
N PRO A 111 8.92 -5.27 26.11
CA PRO A 111 8.01 -4.26 26.61
C PRO A 111 6.55 -4.69 26.40
N VAL A 112 5.72 -4.47 27.39
CA VAL A 112 4.26 -4.55 27.24
C VAL A 112 3.80 -3.26 26.59
N LEU A 113 3.07 -3.38 25.50
CA LEU A 113 2.52 -2.23 24.78
C LEU A 113 1.05 -2.05 25.11
N LEU A 114 0.70 -0.88 25.64
CA LEU A 114 -0.69 -0.52 25.96
C LEU A 114 -1.19 0.54 24.99
N PRO A 115 -2.31 0.31 24.28
CA PRO A 115 -2.92 1.33 23.43
C PRO A 115 -3.45 2.47 24.31
N ILE A 116 -3.01 3.70 24.03
CA ILE A 116 -3.42 4.87 24.83
C ILE A 116 -4.27 5.88 24.05
N VAL A 117 -4.05 5.97 22.74
CA VAL A 117 -4.78 6.87 21.86
C VAL A 117 -5.00 6.22 20.51
N GLY A 118 -6.23 6.31 20.00
CA GLY A 118 -6.59 6.04 18.61
C GLY A 118 -7.40 7.20 18.07
N VAL A 119 -6.98 7.81 16.97
CA VAL A 119 -7.68 8.90 16.27
C VAL A 119 -7.84 8.53 14.83
N GLY A 120 -9.08 8.34 14.38
CA GLY A 120 -9.43 8.05 13.00
C GLY A 120 -10.15 9.20 12.33
N GLY A 121 -9.90 9.42 11.05
CA GLY A 121 -10.60 10.39 10.21
C GLY A 121 -12.01 9.93 9.84
N ALA A 122 -12.83 10.86 9.34
CA ALA A 122 -14.22 10.59 8.98
C ALA A 122 -14.42 9.55 7.85
N THR A 123 -13.39 9.33 7.04
CA THR A 123 -13.44 8.36 5.92
C THR A 123 -13.00 6.96 6.30
N MET A 124 -12.52 6.76 7.54
CA MET A 124 -12.09 5.45 8.01
C MET A 124 -13.27 4.48 8.17
N PRO A 125 -13.11 3.20 7.77
CA PRO A 125 -14.03 2.13 8.15
C PRO A 125 -14.17 2.00 9.66
N SER A 126 -15.17 1.25 10.12
CA SER A 126 -15.36 1.03 11.55
C SER A 126 -14.12 0.36 12.18
N ALA A 127 -13.90 0.64 13.47
CA ALA A 127 -12.76 0.06 14.20
C ALA A 127 -12.77 -1.49 14.21
N ALA A 128 -13.94 -2.12 14.04
CA ALA A 128 -14.07 -3.58 13.94
C ALA A 128 -13.45 -4.14 12.65
N ASP A 129 -13.43 -3.34 11.58
CA ASP A 129 -12.91 -3.75 10.27
C ASP A 129 -11.39 -3.50 10.14
N VAL A 130 -10.83 -2.71 11.05
CA VAL A 130 -9.43 -2.23 10.99
C VAL A 130 -8.48 -3.21 11.68
N GLY A 131 -8.79 -4.40 12.00
CA GLY A 131 -7.87 -5.39 12.58
C GLY A 131 -6.87 -4.84 13.61
N SER A 132 -6.28 -5.67 14.42
CA SER A 132 -5.42 -5.21 15.51
C SER A 132 -4.05 -4.74 15.01
N ALA A 133 -3.68 -3.52 15.36
CA ALA A 133 -2.34 -2.97 15.15
C ALA A 133 -1.31 -3.50 16.18
N ASP A 134 -1.73 -4.28 17.18
CA ASP A 134 -0.90 -4.75 18.28
C ASP A 134 0.34 -5.54 17.81
N ARG A 135 0.14 -6.42 16.82
CA ARG A 135 1.27 -7.19 16.25
C ARG A 135 2.27 -6.30 15.54
N LEU A 136 1.78 -5.28 14.84
CA LEU A 136 2.62 -4.31 14.15
C LEU A 136 3.40 -3.47 15.16
N ALA A 137 2.73 -3.01 16.21
CA ALA A 137 3.35 -2.28 17.33
C ALA A 137 4.44 -3.12 18.02
N ALA A 138 4.15 -4.39 18.31
CA ALA A 138 5.11 -5.30 18.97
C ALA A 138 6.37 -5.51 18.11
N ARG A 139 6.24 -5.71 16.80
CA ARG A 139 7.38 -5.84 15.89
C ARG A 139 8.22 -4.56 15.82
N ALA A 140 7.57 -3.40 15.75
CA ALA A 140 8.28 -2.12 15.74
C ALA A 140 9.02 -1.86 17.08
N ALA A 141 8.45 -2.28 18.20
CA ALA A 141 9.07 -2.12 19.52
C ALA A 141 10.42 -2.85 19.64
N VAL A 142 10.55 -4.02 19.02
CA VAL A 142 11.80 -4.80 19.01
C VAL A 142 12.72 -4.47 17.84
N GLY A 143 12.32 -3.51 16.99
CA GLY A 143 13.15 -3.03 15.87
C GLY A 143 13.11 -3.93 14.63
N GLU A 144 12.15 -4.86 14.52
CA GLU A 144 12.03 -5.79 13.39
C GLU A 144 11.42 -5.16 12.13
N MET A 145 10.80 -3.98 12.24
CA MET A 145 10.09 -3.37 11.13
C MET A 145 10.55 -1.97 10.81
N THR A 146 10.95 -1.79 9.57
CA THR A 146 11.28 -0.50 8.98
C THR A 146 10.40 -0.13 7.79
N GLU A 147 9.73 -1.10 7.16
CA GLU A 147 8.91 -0.87 5.96
C GLU A 147 7.42 -0.80 6.26
N PRO A 148 6.68 0.10 5.57
CA PRO A 148 5.23 0.13 5.66
C PRO A 148 4.58 -1.16 5.17
N VAL A 149 3.45 -1.54 5.79
CA VAL A 149 2.67 -2.74 5.45
C VAL A 149 1.36 -2.32 4.81
N VAL A 150 0.92 -3.06 3.80
CA VAL A 150 -0.40 -2.90 3.18
C VAL A 150 -1.29 -4.04 3.64
N GLU A 151 -2.36 -3.71 4.36
CA GLU A 151 -3.36 -4.67 4.86
C GLU A 151 -4.67 -4.49 4.09
N ARG A 152 -5.24 -5.59 3.59
CA ARG A 152 -6.55 -5.56 2.96
C ARG A 152 -7.64 -5.60 4.02
N LEU A 153 -8.59 -4.67 3.94
CA LEU A 153 -9.74 -4.61 4.81
C LEU A 153 -10.95 -5.38 4.24
N ALA A 154 -11.91 -5.70 5.11
CA ALA A 154 -13.11 -6.44 4.75
C ALA A 154 -14.02 -5.71 3.74
N ASP A 155 -14.00 -4.37 3.74
CA ASP A 155 -14.71 -3.52 2.79
C ASP A 155 -14.07 -3.48 1.38
N GLY A 156 -12.96 -4.20 1.20
CA GLY A 156 -12.19 -4.26 -0.04
C GLY A 156 -11.21 -3.11 -0.21
N GLY A 157 -11.11 -2.18 0.73
CA GLY A 157 -10.07 -1.16 0.79
C GLY A 157 -8.73 -1.73 1.25
N ASP A 158 -7.70 -0.92 1.14
CA ASP A 158 -6.37 -1.24 1.64
C ASP A 158 -5.96 -0.21 2.71
N LEU A 159 -5.33 -0.68 3.78
CA LEU A 159 -4.78 0.16 4.83
C LEU A 159 -3.26 0.08 4.79
N ILE A 160 -2.62 1.20 4.47
CA ILE A 160 -1.17 1.33 4.45
C ILE A 160 -0.74 1.79 5.83
N ARG A 161 0.05 0.99 6.55
CA ARG A 161 0.47 1.26 7.93
C ARG A 161 1.98 1.37 8.05
N SER A 162 2.46 2.34 8.82
CA SER A 162 3.85 2.46 9.22
C SER A 162 3.94 2.61 10.73
N ALA A 163 4.71 1.75 11.37
CA ALA A 163 4.93 1.77 12.81
C ALA A 163 6.36 2.24 13.10
N VAL A 164 6.49 3.21 14.01
CA VAL A 164 7.78 3.79 14.39
C VAL A 164 7.91 3.79 15.92
N PRO A 165 9.02 3.26 16.48
CA PRO A 165 9.27 3.32 17.91
C PRO A 165 9.53 4.76 18.36
N ILE A 166 8.95 5.15 19.49
CA ILE A 166 9.13 6.44 20.14
C ILE A 166 10.25 6.34 21.14
N ARG A 167 11.35 7.08 20.90
CA ARG A 167 12.55 7.12 21.78
C ARG A 167 13.04 8.55 21.92
N ALA A 168 13.42 8.96 23.11
CA ALA A 168 13.94 10.29 23.36
C ALA A 168 15.26 10.57 22.61
N SER A 169 16.06 9.51 22.37
CA SER A 169 17.31 9.57 21.62
C SER A 169 17.54 8.28 20.84
N PRO A 170 18.37 8.30 19.78
CA PRO A 170 18.77 7.07 19.08
C PRO A 170 19.40 6.06 20.08
N GLY A 171 18.84 4.85 20.13
CA GLY A 171 19.28 3.80 21.08
C GLY A 171 18.83 4.00 22.52
N GLY A 172 18.11 5.08 22.83
CA GLY A 172 17.51 5.32 24.15
C GLY A 172 16.37 4.36 24.50
N PRO A 173 15.86 4.44 25.74
CA PRO A 173 14.76 3.59 26.18
C PRO A 173 13.52 3.81 25.31
N LEU A 174 12.77 2.74 25.09
CA LEU A 174 11.52 2.77 24.36
C LEU A 174 10.45 3.43 25.24
N GLN A 175 9.85 4.51 24.77
CA GLN A 175 8.72 5.18 25.42
C GLN A 175 7.37 4.64 24.91
N GLY A 176 7.35 4.17 23.66
CA GLY A 176 6.14 3.67 23.03
C GLY A 176 6.33 3.41 21.53
N VAL A 177 5.21 3.22 20.84
CA VAL A 177 5.15 3.06 19.39
C VAL A 177 4.02 3.92 18.85
N VAL A 178 4.26 4.64 17.76
CA VAL A 178 3.21 5.30 16.98
C VAL A 178 3.02 4.57 15.66
N ILE A 179 1.77 4.38 15.27
CA ILE A 179 1.37 3.83 13.98
C ILE A 179 0.56 4.88 13.26
N ALA A 180 1.06 5.31 12.11
CA ALA A 180 0.31 6.12 11.17
C ALA A 180 -0.24 5.23 10.06
N SER A 181 -1.47 5.50 9.65
CA SER A 181 -2.15 4.69 8.63
C SER A 181 -2.87 5.57 7.63
N GLU A 182 -2.81 5.16 6.36
CA GLU A 182 -3.55 5.77 5.26
C GLU A 182 -4.54 4.76 4.70
N TYR A 183 -5.80 5.17 4.58
CA TYR A 183 -6.86 4.34 4.02
C TYR A 183 -7.02 4.61 2.53
N VAL A 184 -6.87 3.57 1.73
CA VAL A 184 -7.15 3.55 0.29
C VAL A 184 -8.53 2.93 0.08
N THR A 185 -9.45 3.71 -0.47
CA THR A 185 -10.85 3.28 -0.63
C THR A 185 -10.98 2.01 -1.47
N GLY A 186 -11.96 1.16 -1.15
CA GLY A 186 -12.18 -0.10 -1.85
C GLY A 186 -12.40 0.06 -3.35
N GLN A 187 -13.01 1.16 -3.80
CA GLN A 187 -13.16 1.45 -5.23
C GLN A 187 -11.82 1.64 -5.94
N PHE A 188 -10.90 2.43 -5.34
CA PHE A 188 -9.58 2.65 -5.91
C PHE A 188 -8.73 1.37 -5.86
N ALA A 189 -8.68 0.72 -4.71
CA ALA A 189 -7.95 -0.53 -4.52
C ALA A 189 -8.42 -1.63 -5.49
N ALA A 190 -9.72 -1.75 -5.72
CA ALA A 190 -10.28 -2.70 -6.70
C ALA A 190 -9.91 -2.35 -8.15
N ARG A 191 -9.84 -1.05 -8.49
CA ARG A 191 -9.38 -0.62 -9.83
C ARG A 191 -7.90 -0.93 -10.03
N ALA A 192 -7.05 -0.60 -9.07
CA ALA A 192 -5.63 -0.89 -9.11
C ALA A 192 -5.38 -2.40 -9.31
N ARG A 193 -6.03 -3.25 -8.50
CA ARG A 193 -5.92 -4.70 -8.63
C ARG A 193 -6.38 -5.24 -9.99
N ARG A 194 -7.49 -4.71 -10.54
CA ARG A 194 -7.94 -5.11 -11.89
C ARG A 194 -6.95 -4.73 -12.98
N MET A 195 -6.26 -3.59 -12.85
CA MET A 195 -5.21 -3.20 -13.79
C MET A 195 -4.02 -4.16 -13.75
N THR A 196 -3.56 -4.51 -12.55
CA THR A 196 -2.48 -5.48 -12.37
C THR A 196 -2.87 -6.85 -12.93
N GLN A 197 -4.07 -7.34 -12.61
CA GLN A 197 -4.56 -8.63 -13.11
C GLN A 197 -4.71 -8.64 -14.64
N ALA A 198 -5.27 -7.57 -15.23
CA ALA A 198 -5.39 -7.47 -16.68
C ALA A 198 -4.02 -7.46 -17.38
N TYR A 199 -3.00 -6.87 -16.76
CA TYR A 199 -1.63 -6.89 -17.25
C TYR A 199 -1.02 -8.30 -17.16
N GLU A 200 -1.21 -9.01 -16.03
CA GLU A 200 -0.73 -10.39 -15.84
C GLU A 200 -1.40 -11.38 -16.79
N ASP A 201 -2.73 -11.24 -17.01
CA ASP A 201 -3.50 -12.11 -17.92
C ASP A 201 -3.12 -11.89 -19.41
N TYR A 202 -2.50 -10.74 -19.72
CA TYR A 202 -2.10 -10.39 -21.09
C TYR A 202 -0.69 -10.85 -21.44
N GLN A 203 0.20 -11.08 -20.45
CA GLN A 203 1.56 -11.60 -20.65
C GLN A 203 1.58 -13.12 -20.95
#